data_876a8c2694d451c78c162c482cddbab9
#
_entry.id   876a8c2694d451c78c162c482cddbab9
#
_cell.length_a   1.000
_cell.length_b   1.000
_cell.length_c   1.000
_cell.angle_alpha   90.00
_cell.angle_beta   90.00
_cell.angle_gamma   90.00
#
_symmetry.space_group_name_H-M   'P 1'
#
loop_
_entity.id
_entity.type
_entity.pdbx_description
1 polymer ?
#
loop_
_entity_poly.entity_id
_entity_poly.type
_entity_poly.pdbx_seq_one_letter_code
_entity_poly.pdbx_strand_id
1 'polypeptide(L)'
;NAKAMIDHNRALVLRYLIDHGVASRADMAKETGLTAASISKITSALLHMEVLQETDVFGGNRGRKAIGLSINPLRFKVVGVNFTRRSFSVGVFDLGGTLYDGHTEMISPTQGGIQCLRQIRSVIENCIAKYPEIAAIGMAVPGPYLKKEHRISIMTNAPEWQTVDFESEMQNIMGRPVFFEHDANAAAMAEWYYNADCADKSTLVYFMMDDGVGAGVVQNGAVFDGHKGYAGEIGHISIDVNGPRCQCGNYGCLELYCSAIEFVKEAQRGLAAHPKSSLNHLYNFDELDVFSAAKAGDSYAVE
;
A
#
# COMPACT_ATOMS: atom_id res chain seq x y z
N ASN A 1 21.17 5.80 23.72
CA ASN A 1 21.21 7.22 23.43
C ASN A 1 19.87 7.85 23.84
N ALA A 2 19.91 8.94 24.67
CA ALA A 2 18.68 9.58 25.20
C ALA A 2 17.72 10.05 24.10
N LYS A 3 18.21 10.53 22.96
CA LYS A 3 17.41 10.93 21.81
C LYS A 3 16.63 9.75 21.22
N ALA A 4 17.30 8.63 21.00
CA ALA A 4 16.65 7.42 20.46
C ALA A 4 15.53 6.90 21.38
N MET A 5 15.71 7.00 22.71
CA MET A 5 14.69 6.62 23.69
C MET A 5 13.49 7.59 23.64
N ILE A 6 13.70 8.87 23.47
CA ILE A 6 12.63 9.87 23.32
C ILE A 6 11.83 9.60 22.04
N ASP A 7 12.51 9.36 20.95
CA ASP A 7 11.88 9.08 19.65
C ASP A 7 11.09 7.75 19.71
N HIS A 8 11.64 6.72 20.33
CA HIS A 8 10.95 5.45 20.58
C HIS A 8 9.67 5.64 21.41
N ASN A 9 9.74 6.37 22.51
CA ASN A 9 8.57 6.61 23.37
C ASN A 9 7.50 7.46 22.67
N ARG A 10 7.89 8.42 21.83
CA ARG A 10 6.93 9.14 20.97
C ARG A 10 6.26 8.22 19.96
N ALA A 11 7.04 7.35 19.32
CA ALA A 11 6.49 6.37 18.38
C ALA A 11 5.47 5.44 19.04
N LEU A 12 5.71 4.96 20.28
CA LEU A 12 4.75 4.15 21.01
C LEU A 12 3.43 4.89 21.25
N VAL A 13 3.47 6.18 21.64
CA VAL A 13 2.26 6.99 21.86
C VAL A 13 1.51 7.22 20.55
N LEU A 14 2.21 7.56 19.47
CA LEU A 14 1.58 7.78 18.18
C LEU A 14 0.99 6.48 17.63
N ARG A 15 1.71 5.38 17.74
CA ARG A 15 1.22 4.07 17.33
C ARG A 15 -0.06 3.69 18.06
N TYR A 16 -0.08 3.84 19.38
CA TYR A 16 -1.28 3.58 20.15
C TYR A 16 -2.48 4.41 19.70
N LEU A 17 -2.27 5.70 19.40
CA LEU A 17 -3.35 6.56 18.89
C LEU A 17 -3.78 6.22 17.47
N ILE A 18 -2.87 5.74 16.61
CA ILE A 18 -3.22 5.24 15.27
C ILE A 18 -4.12 4.01 15.40
N ASP A 19 -3.76 3.09 16.27
CA ASP A 19 -4.48 1.81 16.43
C ASP A 19 -5.86 1.97 17.12
N HIS A 20 -6.03 2.99 17.98
CA HIS A 20 -7.22 3.16 18.83
C HIS A 20 -8.05 4.44 18.52
N GLY A 21 -7.57 5.32 17.65
CA GLY A 21 -8.21 6.57 17.26
C GLY A 21 -8.15 7.63 18.35
N VAL A 22 -8.92 7.49 19.43
CA VAL A 22 -8.98 8.43 20.56
C VAL A 22 -8.63 7.72 21.86
N ALA A 23 -7.76 8.32 22.68
CA ALA A 23 -7.39 7.77 23.96
C ALA A 23 -7.11 8.84 25.03
N SER A 24 -7.31 8.48 26.32
CA SER A 24 -6.87 9.32 27.41
C SER A 24 -5.37 9.11 27.72
N ARG A 25 -4.74 10.08 28.40
CA ARG A 25 -3.37 9.93 28.89
C ARG A 25 -3.20 8.70 29.82
N ALA A 26 -4.27 8.35 30.57
CA ALA A 26 -4.26 7.20 31.47
C ALA A 26 -4.24 5.88 30.70
N ASP A 27 -5.05 5.76 29.65
CA ASP A 27 -5.08 4.57 28.79
C ASP A 27 -3.71 4.37 28.10
N MET A 28 -3.15 5.44 27.54
CA MET A 28 -1.83 5.39 26.93
C MET A 28 -0.75 4.96 27.92
N ALA A 29 -0.78 5.46 29.16
CA ALA A 29 0.19 5.06 30.19
C ALA A 29 0.08 3.56 30.53
N LYS A 30 -1.14 3.08 30.66
CA LYS A 30 -1.43 1.68 30.99
C LYS A 30 -0.93 0.72 29.90
N GLU A 31 -1.27 1.02 28.65
CA GLU A 31 -1.02 0.10 27.52
C GLU A 31 0.42 0.19 26.98
N THR A 32 1.02 1.39 26.98
CA THR A 32 2.42 1.55 26.52
C THR A 32 3.47 1.20 27.58
N GLY A 33 3.05 1.04 28.85
CA GLY A 33 3.98 0.84 29.99
C GLY A 33 4.80 2.07 30.35
N LEU A 34 4.54 3.22 29.74
CA LEU A 34 5.22 4.47 30.08
C LEU A 34 4.62 5.12 31.33
N THR A 35 5.45 5.83 32.11
CA THR A 35 4.95 6.55 33.29
C THR A 35 4.00 7.67 32.90
N ALA A 36 3.04 8.00 33.77
CA ALA A 36 2.11 9.12 33.56
C ALA A 36 2.82 10.45 33.29
N ALA A 37 3.98 10.67 33.96
CA ALA A 37 4.82 11.85 33.73
C ALA A 37 5.42 11.87 32.31
N SER A 38 5.89 10.73 31.82
CA SER A 38 6.41 10.60 30.44
C SER A 38 5.31 10.83 29.43
N ILE A 39 4.13 10.22 29.60
CA ILE A 39 2.97 10.44 28.72
C ILE A 39 2.56 11.92 28.70
N SER A 40 2.47 12.58 29.87
CA SER A 40 2.11 14.00 29.94
C SER A 40 3.12 14.86 29.19
N LYS A 41 4.42 14.61 29.34
CA LYS A 41 5.48 15.36 28.66
C LYS A 41 5.41 15.13 27.13
N ILE A 42 5.24 13.89 26.68
CA ILE A 42 5.17 13.53 25.25
C ILE A 42 3.93 14.17 24.62
N THR A 43 2.75 13.96 25.22
CA THR A 43 1.49 14.47 24.67
C THR A 43 1.44 16.00 24.66
N SER A 44 1.97 16.68 25.68
CA SER A 44 2.06 18.14 25.69
C SER A 44 2.96 18.67 24.56
N ALA A 45 4.10 18.01 24.31
CA ALA A 45 4.98 18.39 23.21
C ALA A 45 4.30 18.16 21.84
N LEU A 46 3.59 17.04 21.67
CA LEU A 46 2.89 16.72 20.41
C LEU A 46 1.68 17.64 20.18
N LEU A 47 0.96 18.05 21.24
CA LEU A 47 -0.10 19.06 21.14
C LEU A 47 0.46 20.43 20.75
N HIS A 48 1.59 20.85 21.33
CA HIS A 48 2.24 22.10 20.96
C HIS A 48 2.73 22.11 19.49
N MET A 49 3.10 20.96 18.97
CA MET A 49 3.46 20.76 17.56
C MET A 49 2.25 20.58 16.66
N GLU A 50 1.04 20.61 17.20
CA GLU A 50 -0.23 20.33 16.51
C GLU A 50 -0.32 18.94 15.86
N VAL A 51 0.53 18.02 16.26
CA VAL A 51 0.49 16.60 15.83
C VAL A 51 -0.69 15.88 16.45
N LEU A 52 -1.01 16.24 17.70
CA LEU A 52 -2.21 15.81 18.41
C LEU A 52 -3.19 16.96 18.55
N GLN A 53 -4.44 16.58 18.72
CA GLN A 53 -5.53 17.49 19.10
C GLN A 53 -6.30 16.91 20.28
N GLU A 54 -6.90 17.80 21.08
CA GLU A 54 -7.85 17.41 22.13
C GLU A 54 -9.21 17.16 21.50
N THR A 55 -9.87 16.07 21.95
CA THR A 55 -11.25 15.76 21.58
C THR A 55 -12.16 16.00 22.77
N ASP A 56 -13.47 16.07 22.52
CA ASP A 56 -14.46 16.16 23.57
C ASP A 56 -14.30 15.04 24.60
N VAL A 57 -14.83 15.29 25.77
CA VAL A 57 -14.67 14.48 26.96
C VAL A 57 -14.86 12.97 26.67
N PHE A 58 -13.77 12.23 26.76
CA PHE A 58 -13.73 10.79 26.64
C PHE A 58 -13.97 10.16 28.02
N GLY A 59 -15.01 9.36 28.17
CA GLY A 59 -15.25 8.72 29.45
C GLY A 59 -16.35 7.70 29.43
N GLY A 60 -15.99 6.45 29.75
CA GLY A 60 -16.87 5.34 30.00
C GLY A 60 -17.59 5.43 31.35
N ASN A 61 -18.59 4.59 31.56
CA ASN A 61 -19.66 4.55 32.54
C ASN A 61 -19.36 4.68 34.08
N ARG A 62 -18.11 4.87 34.54
CA ARG A 62 -17.75 4.98 35.96
C ARG A 62 -16.43 5.71 36.22
N GLY A 63 -16.25 6.96 35.79
CA GLY A 63 -15.00 7.65 36.11
C GLY A 63 -15.03 9.15 35.84
N ARG A 64 -14.00 9.85 36.34
CA ARG A 64 -13.73 11.26 36.08
C ARG A 64 -13.61 11.46 34.56
N LYS A 65 -14.37 12.38 34.01
CA LYS A 65 -14.27 12.79 32.61
C LYS A 65 -12.83 13.14 32.25
N ALA A 66 -12.24 12.40 31.31
CA ALA A 66 -10.89 12.65 30.84
C ALA A 66 -10.94 13.31 29.44
N ILE A 67 -10.00 14.18 29.16
CA ILE A 67 -9.82 14.75 27.82
C ILE A 67 -9.25 13.65 26.94
N GLY A 68 -9.92 13.35 25.83
CA GLY A 68 -9.41 12.48 24.79
C GLY A 68 -8.35 13.18 23.97
N LEU A 69 -7.39 12.40 23.46
CA LEU A 69 -6.39 12.86 22.50
C LEU A 69 -6.51 12.02 21.23
N SER A 70 -6.38 12.65 20.08
CA SER A 70 -6.29 12.00 18.79
C SER A 70 -5.18 12.63 17.96
N ILE A 71 -4.76 11.93 16.90
CA ILE A 71 -3.89 12.53 15.88
C ILE A 71 -4.67 13.64 15.17
N ASN A 72 -4.03 14.77 14.94
CA ASN A 72 -4.59 15.82 14.09
C ASN A 72 -4.38 15.45 12.61
N PRO A 73 -5.42 15.03 11.88
CA PRO A 73 -5.26 14.55 10.51
C PRO A 73 -4.81 15.65 9.54
N LEU A 74 -5.10 16.90 9.86
CA LEU A 74 -4.84 18.03 8.96
C LEU A 74 -3.42 18.61 9.11
N ARG A 75 -2.66 18.19 10.14
CA ARG A 75 -1.37 18.81 10.46
C ARG A 75 -0.30 18.54 9.39
N PHE A 76 -0.31 17.35 8.82
CA PHE A 76 0.63 16.94 7.79
C PHE A 76 -0.10 16.35 6.60
N LYS A 77 0.50 16.51 5.44
CA LYS A 77 0.15 15.74 4.25
C LYS A 77 1.21 14.71 3.95
N VAL A 78 0.83 13.69 3.24
CA VAL A 78 1.73 12.65 2.73
C VAL A 78 1.45 12.45 1.24
N VAL A 79 2.46 12.03 0.51
CA VAL A 79 2.28 11.53 -0.85
C VAL A 79 2.20 10.02 -0.81
N GLY A 80 1.14 9.45 -1.38
CA GLY A 80 1.04 8.04 -1.69
C GLY A 80 1.32 7.82 -3.17
N VAL A 81 2.19 6.86 -3.49
CA VAL A 81 2.45 6.43 -4.86
C VAL A 81 2.08 4.96 -4.97
N ASN A 82 1.20 4.64 -5.92
CA ASN A 82 0.99 3.26 -6.36
C ASN A 82 1.64 3.10 -7.73
N PHE A 83 2.60 2.21 -7.80
CA PHE A 83 3.35 1.91 -9.01
C PHE A 83 3.06 0.47 -9.43
N THR A 84 2.52 0.29 -10.63
CA THR A 84 2.23 -1.01 -11.24
C THR A 84 3.09 -1.22 -12.49
N ARG A 85 2.94 -2.34 -13.17
CA ARG A 85 3.63 -2.58 -14.44
C ARG A 85 3.12 -1.71 -15.59
N ARG A 86 1.86 -1.25 -15.51
CA ARG A 86 1.15 -0.54 -16.59
C ARG A 86 0.97 0.95 -16.31
N SER A 87 1.03 1.36 -15.05
CA SER A 87 0.75 2.74 -14.67
C SER A 87 1.39 3.10 -13.33
N PHE A 88 1.43 4.38 -13.04
CA PHE A 88 1.63 4.86 -11.69
C PHE A 88 0.57 5.91 -11.33
N SER A 89 0.21 5.93 -10.06
CA SER A 89 -0.69 6.93 -9.49
C SER A 89 0.01 7.62 -8.33
N VAL A 90 -0.11 8.94 -8.27
CA VAL A 90 0.42 9.77 -7.19
C VAL A 90 -0.73 10.52 -6.57
N GLY A 91 -0.93 10.40 -5.27
CA GLY A 91 -1.97 11.11 -4.53
C GLY A 91 -1.41 11.88 -3.33
N VAL A 92 -1.98 13.04 -3.05
CA VAL A 92 -1.69 13.82 -1.84
C VAL A 92 -2.82 13.62 -0.85
N PHE A 93 -2.49 13.12 0.34
CA PHE A 93 -3.47 12.78 1.38
C PHE A 93 -3.12 13.49 2.68
N ASP A 94 -4.13 13.74 3.52
CA ASP A 94 -3.90 13.99 4.96
C ASP A 94 -3.75 12.66 5.73
N LEU A 95 -3.46 12.74 7.02
CA LEU A 95 -3.30 11.56 7.86
C LEU A 95 -4.64 10.84 8.16
N GLY A 96 -5.78 11.42 7.79
CA GLY A 96 -7.11 10.80 7.85
C GLY A 96 -7.48 10.04 6.57
N GLY A 97 -6.63 10.11 5.53
CA GLY A 97 -6.88 9.43 4.25
C GLY A 97 -7.68 10.26 3.24
N THR A 98 -7.94 11.55 3.51
CA THR A 98 -8.64 12.44 2.56
C THR A 98 -7.71 12.79 1.41
N LEU A 99 -8.13 12.51 0.18
CA LEU A 99 -7.40 12.87 -1.05
C LEU A 99 -7.58 14.37 -1.37
N TYR A 100 -6.47 15.09 -1.54
CA TYR A 100 -6.43 16.50 -1.91
C TYR A 100 -6.07 16.74 -3.38
N ASP A 101 -5.23 15.85 -3.92
CA ASP A 101 -4.77 15.92 -5.30
C ASP A 101 -4.40 14.52 -5.79
N GLY A 102 -4.58 14.27 -7.09
CA GLY A 102 -4.30 12.97 -7.67
C GLY A 102 -3.86 13.08 -9.13
N HIS A 103 -2.90 12.24 -9.51
CA HIS A 103 -2.38 12.12 -10.86
C HIS A 103 -2.16 10.64 -11.19
N THR A 104 -2.63 10.21 -12.35
CA THR A 104 -2.40 8.84 -12.86
C THR A 104 -1.88 8.92 -14.27
N GLU A 105 -0.85 8.12 -14.56
CA GLU A 105 -0.23 8.09 -15.89
C GLU A 105 0.10 6.63 -16.29
N MET A 106 -0.12 6.32 -17.57
CA MET A 106 0.21 5.02 -18.14
C MET A 106 1.70 4.95 -18.47
N ILE A 107 2.33 3.84 -18.15
CA ILE A 107 3.73 3.56 -18.47
C ILE A 107 3.80 2.96 -19.86
N SER A 108 4.60 3.58 -20.73
CA SER A 108 4.85 3.01 -22.06
C SER A 108 5.61 1.67 -21.94
N PRO A 109 5.21 0.61 -22.66
CA PRO A 109 5.92 -0.68 -22.63
C PRO A 109 7.41 -0.60 -23.04
N THR A 110 7.81 0.50 -23.71
CA THR A 110 9.20 0.75 -24.11
C THR A 110 9.96 1.65 -23.14
N GLN A 111 9.31 2.12 -22.08
CA GLN A 111 9.89 3.02 -21.11
C GLN A 111 10.78 2.27 -20.13
N GLY A 112 12.05 2.65 -20.03
CA GLY A 112 12.95 2.06 -19.04
C GLY A 112 12.61 2.44 -17.60
N GLY A 113 12.90 1.55 -16.65
CA GLY A 113 12.55 1.73 -15.24
C GLY A 113 13.06 3.03 -14.62
N ILE A 114 14.31 3.40 -14.87
CA ILE A 114 14.90 4.66 -14.36
C ILE A 114 14.17 5.89 -14.92
N GLN A 115 13.77 5.86 -16.20
CA GLN A 115 13.00 6.96 -16.79
C GLN A 115 11.63 7.10 -16.13
N CYS A 116 10.97 5.98 -15.86
CA CYS A 116 9.70 5.95 -15.14
C CYS A 116 9.85 6.53 -13.72
N LEU A 117 10.87 6.13 -12.96
CA LEU A 117 11.11 6.69 -11.62
C LEU A 117 11.37 8.20 -11.65
N ARG A 118 12.09 8.70 -12.63
CA ARG A 118 12.29 10.16 -12.81
C ARG A 118 11.00 10.90 -13.09
N GLN A 119 10.09 10.29 -13.84
CA GLN A 119 8.77 10.86 -14.13
C GLN A 119 7.93 10.91 -12.85
N ILE A 120 7.84 9.80 -12.10
CA ILE A 120 7.19 9.74 -10.78
C ILE A 120 7.78 10.80 -9.85
N ARG A 121 9.10 10.92 -9.79
CA ARG A 121 9.80 11.92 -8.98
C ARG A 121 9.37 13.35 -9.36
N SER A 122 9.30 13.67 -10.63
CA SER A 122 8.86 14.99 -11.11
C SER A 122 7.44 15.32 -10.68
N VAL A 123 6.51 14.35 -10.73
CA VAL A 123 5.13 14.53 -10.23
C VAL A 123 5.14 14.79 -8.72
N ILE A 124 5.92 14.03 -7.94
CA ILE A 124 6.03 14.22 -6.49
C ILE A 124 6.61 15.61 -6.17
N GLU A 125 7.65 16.06 -6.88
CA GLU A 125 8.25 17.39 -6.69
C GLU A 125 7.23 18.51 -6.94
N ASN A 126 6.36 18.38 -7.95
CA ASN A 126 5.26 19.29 -8.20
C ASN A 126 4.23 19.30 -7.06
N CYS A 127 3.91 18.11 -6.51
CA CYS A 127 3.04 18.00 -5.33
C CYS A 127 3.65 18.71 -4.11
N ILE A 128 4.94 18.51 -3.85
CA ILE A 128 5.64 19.16 -2.72
C ILE A 128 5.68 20.69 -2.89
N ALA A 129 5.89 21.18 -4.11
CA ALA A 129 5.87 22.61 -4.40
C ALA A 129 4.48 23.23 -4.14
N LYS A 130 3.41 22.49 -4.46
CA LYS A 130 2.02 22.93 -4.24
C LYS A 130 1.58 22.78 -2.78
N TYR A 131 2.06 21.77 -2.06
CA TYR A 131 1.72 21.43 -0.69
C TYR A 131 2.99 21.32 0.19
N PRO A 132 3.54 22.45 0.66
CA PRO A 132 4.80 22.45 1.44
C PRO A 132 4.72 21.67 2.76
N GLU A 133 3.52 21.41 3.29
CA GLU A 133 3.25 20.64 4.50
C GLU A 133 3.40 19.11 4.30
N ILE A 134 3.67 18.63 3.08
CA ILE A 134 4.00 17.22 2.84
C ILE A 134 5.23 16.84 3.67
N ALA A 135 5.08 15.84 4.54
CA ALA A 135 6.11 15.41 5.49
C ALA A 135 6.88 14.17 4.99
N ALA A 136 6.24 13.30 4.21
CA ALA A 136 6.82 12.04 3.75
C ALA A 136 6.14 11.53 2.48
N ILE A 137 6.79 10.59 1.82
CA ILE A 137 6.28 9.88 0.65
C ILE A 137 6.25 8.38 0.95
N GLY A 138 5.12 7.72 0.73
CA GLY A 138 5.00 6.26 0.70
C GLY A 138 4.86 5.78 -0.73
N MET A 139 5.60 4.74 -1.10
CA MET A 139 5.59 4.18 -2.44
C MET A 139 5.31 2.67 -2.38
N ALA A 140 4.12 2.28 -2.83
CA ALA A 140 3.75 0.88 -3.06
C ALA A 140 4.32 0.46 -4.41
N VAL A 141 5.13 -0.60 -4.40
CA VAL A 141 5.83 -1.11 -5.59
C VAL A 141 5.47 -2.57 -5.82
N PRO A 142 5.41 -3.04 -7.08
CA PRO A 142 5.18 -4.45 -7.34
C PRO A 142 6.28 -5.29 -6.71
N GLY A 143 5.90 -6.46 -6.24
CA GLY A 143 6.80 -7.28 -5.44
C GLY A 143 7.38 -8.49 -6.14
N PRO A 144 8.15 -9.28 -5.36
CA PRO A 144 8.56 -8.97 -3.98
C PRO A 144 9.61 -7.84 -3.93
N TYR A 145 9.39 -6.89 -2.99
CA TYR A 145 10.35 -5.82 -2.73
C TYR A 145 11.30 -6.20 -1.58
N LEU A 146 12.57 -6.31 -1.88
CA LEU A 146 13.59 -6.68 -0.91
C LEU A 146 14.09 -5.44 -0.16
N LYS A 147 13.51 -5.16 0.99
CA LYS A 147 13.78 -3.95 1.81
C LYS A 147 15.26 -3.74 2.16
N LYS A 148 16.04 -4.84 2.33
CA LYS A 148 17.48 -4.76 2.65
C LYS A 148 18.36 -4.49 1.44
N GLU A 149 17.87 -4.80 0.26
CA GLU A 149 18.60 -4.69 -1.00
C GLU A 149 18.07 -3.51 -1.85
N HIS A 150 17.01 -2.85 -1.38
CA HIS A 150 16.36 -1.69 -2.00
C HIS A 150 15.96 -1.92 -3.47
N ARG A 151 15.55 -3.14 -3.81
CA ARG A 151 15.20 -3.54 -5.18
C ARG A 151 14.00 -4.49 -5.24
N ILE A 152 13.37 -4.55 -6.40
CA ILE A 152 12.38 -5.58 -6.73
C ILE A 152 13.15 -6.87 -7.07
N SER A 153 12.76 -8.01 -6.47
CA SER A 153 13.40 -9.30 -6.70
C SER A 153 13.02 -9.89 -8.05
N ILE A 154 11.72 -9.95 -8.34
CA ILE A 154 11.16 -10.48 -9.58
C ILE A 154 10.04 -9.55 -10.01
N MET A 155 10.07 -9.15 -11.26
CA MET A 155 8.94 -8.47 -11.90
C MET A 155 8.64 -9.24 -13.19
N THR A 156 7.55 -9.97 -13.18
CA THR A 156 7.12 -10.80 -14.31
C THR A 156 6.87 -9.90 -15.53
N ASN A 157 7.43 -10.28 -16.68
CA ASN A 157 7.38 -9.53 -17.95
C ASN A 157 8.10 -8.15 -17.96
N ALA A 158 8.88 -7.81 -16.94
CA ALA A 158 9.65 -6.56 -16.89
C ALA A 158 10.98 -6.77 -16.12
N PRO A 159 11.90 -7.62 -16.62
CA PRO A 159 13.11 -8.00 -15.91
C PRO A 159 14.10 -6.85 -15.69
N GLU A 160 14.04 -5.79 -16.48
CA GLU A 160 14.89 -4.61 -16.35
C GLU A 160 14.70 -3.88 -15.00
N TRP A 161 13.53 -4.02 -14.35
CA TRP A 161 13.28 -3.44 -13.04
C TRP A 161 14.08 -4.09 -11.92
N GLN A 162 14.56 -5.32 -12.08
CA GLN A 162 15.38 -6.03 -11.09
C GLN A 162 16.74 -5.35 -10.87
N THR A 163 17.21 -4.56 -11.84
CA THR A 163 18.50 -3.85 -11.77
C THR A 163 18.36 -2.40 -11.29
N VAL A 164 17.13 -1.93 -11.04
CA VAL A 164 16.88 -0.57 -10.58
C VAL A 164 17.09 -0.49 -9.07
N ASP A 165 17.98 0.39 -8.66
CA ASP A 165 18.17 0.76 -7.25
C ASP A 165 17.20 1.89 -6.89
N PHE A 166 16.09 1.50 -6.26
CA PHE A 166 15.03 2.43 -5.85
C PHE A 166 15.51 3.44 -4.81
N GLU A 167 16.41 3.03 -3.91
CA GLU A 167 16.90 3.93 -2.88
C GLU A 167 17.74 5.04 -3.50
N SER A 168 18.69 4.72 -4.37
CA SER A 168 19.56 5.72 -4.99
C SER A 168 18.77 6.74 -5.82
N GLU A 169 17.69 6.31 -6.48
CA GLU A 169 16.87 7.18 -7.34
C GLU A 169 15.83 8.00 -6.56
N MET A 170 15.31 7.47 -5.44
CA MET A 170 14.10 8.00 -4.81
C MET A 170 14.21 8.29 -3.30
N GLN A 171 15.30 7.93 -2.59
CA GLN A 171 15.36 7.94 -1.12
C GLN A 171 15.07 9.29 -0.43
N ASN A 172 15.26 10.39 -1.13
CA ASN A 172 15.01 11.74 -0.62
C ASN A 172 14.55 12.65 -1.75
N ILE A 173 13.32 13.14 -1.64
CA ILE A 173 12.76 14.07 -2.61
C ILE A 173 12.50 15.40 -1.92
N MET A 174 13.27 16.44 -2.30
CA MET A 174 13.17 17.79 -1.73
C MET A 174 13.21 17.81 -0.18
N GLY A 175 14.06 16.96 0.43
CA GLY A 175 14.20 16.87 1.88
C GLY A 175 13.14 16.02 2.59
N ARG A 176 12.26 15.31 1.86
CA ARG A 176 11.25 14.40 2.41
C ARG A 176 11.72 12.96 2.26
N PRO A 177 11.60 12.13 3.31
CA PRO A 177 11.93 10.72 3.23
C PRO A 177 10.93 9.97 2.34
N VAL A 178 11.42 8.95 1.62
CA VAL A 178 10.60 8.03 0.85
C VAL A 178 10.65 6.65 1.51
N PHE A 179 9.50 6.03 1.68
CA PHE A 179 9.34 4.70 2.25
C PHE A 179 8.75 3.79 1.17
N PHE A 180 9.35 2.62 1.00
CA PHE A 180 8.91 1.62 0.02
C PHE A 180 8.26 0.45 0.72
N GLU A 181 7.18 -0.03 0.15
CA GLU A 181 6.52 -1.25 0.58
C GLU A 181 6.04 -2.05 -0.63
N HIS A 182 5.98 -3.38 -0.50
CA HIS A 182 5.32 -4.25 -1.47
C HIS A 182 3.83 -3.86 -1.57
N ASP A 183 3.28 -3.77 -2.77
CA ASP A 183 1.93 -3.27 -3.03
C ASP A 183 0.84 -4.04 -2.27
N ALA A 184 0.90 -5.38 -2.26
CA ALA A 184 -0.03 -6.21 -1.50
C ALA A 184 0.06 -5.96 0.02
N ASN A 185 1.27 -5.71 0.55
CA ASN A 185 1.47 -5.35 1.95
C ASN A 185 0.92 -3.96 2.26
N ALA A 186 1.16 -2.99 1.36
CA ALA A 186 0.62 -1.64 1.50
C ALA A 186 -0.91 -1.65 1.49
N ALA A 187 -1.54 -2.44 0.61
CA ALA A 187 -2.98 -2.63 0.57
C ALA A 187 -3.50 -3.29 1.85
N ALA A 188 -2.84 -4.35 2.34
CA ALA A 188 -3.19 -4.98 3.60
C ALA A 188 -3.11 -4.02 4.80
N MET A 189 -2.10 -3.14 4.83
CA MET A 189 -1.98 -2.11 5.86
C MET A 189 -3.08 -1.05 5.74
N ALA A 190 -3.48 -0.66 4.54
CA ALA A 190 -4.59 0.27 4.32
C ALA A 190 -5.91 -0.32 4.84
N GLU A 191 -6.21 -1.58 4.53
CA GLU A 191 -7.37 -2.28 5.08
C GLU A 191 -7.29 -2.40 6.60
N TRP A 192 -6.11 -2.66 7.14
CA TRP A 192 -5.91 -2.71 8.58
C TRP A 192 -6.26 -1.41 9.27
N TYR A 193 -5.86 -0.26 8.74
CA TYR A 193 -6.02 1.02 9.41
C TYR A 193 -7.34 1.73 9.08
N TYR A 194 -7.84 1.59 7.87
CA TYR A 194 -8.96 2.41 7.40
C TYR A 194 -10.27 1.64 7.26
N ASN A 195 -10.26 0.30 7.27
CA ASN A 195 -11.49 -0.49 7.20
C ASN A 195 -12.06 -0.76 8.60
N ALA A 196 -13.21 -0.16 8.88
CA ALA A 196 -13.89 -0.30 10.17
C ALA A 196 -14.31 -1.75 10.51
N ASP A 197 -14.60 -2.57 9.49
CA ASP A 197 -14.98 -3.99 9.69
C ASP A 197 -13.81 -4.84 10.19
N CYS A 198 -12.64 -4.27 10.18
CA CYS A 198 -11.41 -4.91 10.62
C CYS A 198 -10.98 -4.53 12.06
N ALA A 199 -11.81 -3.94 12.90
CA ALA A 199 -11.43 -3.35 14.19
C ALA A 199 -10.90 -4.36 15.24
N ASP A 200 -11.38 -5.60 15.26
CA ASP A 200 -11.06 -6.63 16.27
C ASP A 200 -10.15 -7.76 15.76
N LYS A 201 -9.21 -7.45 14.91
CA LYS A 201 -8.38 -8.44 14.23
C LYS A 201 -7.02 -8.67 14.90
N SER A 202 -6.58 -9.91 14.99
CA SER A 202 -5.20 -10.28 15.28
C SER A 202 -4.37 -10.47 14.00
N THR A 203 -5.01 -10.91 12.92
CA THR A 203 -4.38 -11.17 11.62
C THR A 203 -5.33 -10.82 10.49
N LEU A 204 -4.83 -10.09 9.49
CA LEU A 204 -5.51 -9.80 8.24
C LEU A 204 -4.66 -10.34 7.09
N VAL A 205 -5.31 -11.01 6.15
CA VAL A 205 -4.71 -11.42 4.88
C VAL A 205 -5.46 -10.70 3.77
N TYR A 206 -4.76 -9.83 3.05
CA TYR A 206 -5.27 -9.17 1.85
C TYR A 206 -4.83 -9.96 0.63
N PHE A 207 -5.78 -10.54 -0.08
CA PHE A 207 -5.53 -11.26 -1.33
C PHE A 207 -5.64 -10.28 -2.50
N MET A 208 -4.54 -10.08 -3.21
CA MET A 208 -4.47 -9.17 -4.35
C MET A 208 -4.42 -9.97 -5.65
N MET A 209 -5.38 -9.68 -6.54
CA MET A 209 -5.39 -10.14 -7.92
C MET A 209 -5.40 -8.92 -8.83
N ASP A 210 -4.29 -8.68 -9.51
CA ASP A 210 -4.07 -7.59 -10.47
C ASP A 210 -3.19 -8.12 -11.62
N ASP A 211 -2.24 -7.36 -12.12
CA ASP A 211 -1.24 -7.81 -13.11
C ASP A 211 -0.49 -9.06 -12.66
N GLY A 212 -0.35 -9.25 -11.35
CA GLY A 212 0.12 -10.45 -10.68
C GLY A 212 -0.85 -10.93 -9.61
N VAL A 213 -0.48 -11.98 -8.90
CA VAL A 213 -1.22 -12.53 -7.77
C VAL A 213 -0.33 -12.57 -6.54
N GLY A 214 -0.78 -11.95 -5.46
CA GLY A 214 -0.03 -11.89 -4.20
C GLY A 214 -0.94 -11.77 -2.99
N ALA A 215 -0.35 -11.75 -1.81
CA ALA A 215 -1.06 -11.44 -0.59
C ALA A 215 -0.21 -10.55 0.33
N GLY A 216 -0.86 -9.59 0.98
CA GLY A 216 -0.29 -8.89 2.12
C GLY A 216 -0.80 -9.50 3.42
N VAL A 217 0.07 -9.69 4.38
CA VAL A 217 -0.30 -10.22 5.70
C VAL A 217 0.06 -9.21 6.76
N VAL A 218 -0.94 -8.80 7.54
CA VAL A 218 -0.74 -7.94 8.72
C VAL A 218 -1.10 -8.73 9.96
N GLN A 219 -0.19 -8.78 10.92
CA GLN A 219 -0.38 -9.47 12.19
C GLN A 219 -0.09 -8.48 13.33
N ASN A 220 -1.06 -8.32 14.23
CA ASN A 220 -0.95 -7.39 15.36
C ASN A 220 -0.50 -5.97 14.92
N GLY A 221 -1.04 -5.47 13.81
CA GLY A 221 -0.73 -4.16 13.27
C GLY A 221 0.65 -4.00 12.61
N ALA A 222 1.35 -5.09 12.33
CA ALA A 222 2.62 -5.08 11.61
C ALA A 222 2.58 -6.01 10.40
N VAL A 223 3.22 -5.58 9.31
CA VAL A 223 3.39 -6.43 8.13
C VAL A 223 4.19 -7.67 8.50
N PHE A 224 3.73 -8.82 8.06
CA PHE A 224 4.45 -10.08 8.18
C PHE A 224 5.29 -10.32 6.91
N ASP A 225 6.51 -9.82 6.91
CA ASP A 225 7.45 -9.93 5.78
C ASP A 225 8.02 -11.35 5.58
N GLY A 226 7.95 -12.21 6.60
CA GLY A 226 8.66 -13.49 6.60
C GLY A 226 10.18 -13.31 6.75
N HIS A 227 10.93 -14.43 6.60
CA HIS A 227 12.38 -14.42 6.86
C HIS A 227 13.19 -13.57 5.86
N LYS A 228 12.79 -13.58 4.59
CA LYS A 228 13.50 -12.90 3.48
C LYS A 228 12.66 -11.87 2.74
N GLY A 229 11.49 -11.51 3.26
CA GLY A 229 10.58 -10.58 2.57
C GLY A 229 9.73 -11.22 1.48
N TYR A 230 9.55 -12.54 1.50
CA TYR A 230 8.75 -13.29 0.53
C TYR A 230 7.42 -13.83 1.11
N ALA A 231 7.01 -13.38 2.28
CA ALA A 231 5.69 -13.77 2.78
C ALA A 231 4.62 -13.19 1.85
N GLY A 232 3.58 -13.97 1.61
CA GLY A 232 2.48 -13.55 0.74
C GLY A 232 2.65 -13.84 -0.74
N GLU A 233 3.73 -14.46 -1.18
CA GLU A 233 3.97 -14.85 -2.58
C GLU A 233 3.11 -16.06 -3.03
N ILE A 234 1.81 -15.99 -2.71
CA ILE A 234 0.84 -17.08 -2.95
C ILE A 234 0.58 -17.31 -4.45
N GLY A 235 0.79 -16.31 -5.29
CA GLY A 235 0.71 -16.44 -6.74
C GLY A 235 1.69 -17.46 -7.32
N HIS A 236 2.78 -17.75 -6.58
CA HIS A 236 3.79 -18.72 -7.00
C HIS A 236 3.63 -20.12 -6.37
N ILE A 237 2.49 -20.38 -5.70
CA ILE A 237 2.11 -21.75 -5.31
C ILE A 237 1.76 -22.52 -6.57
N SER A 238 2.37 -23.71 -6.74
CA SER A 238 2.02 -24.62 -7.84
C SER A 238 0.66 -25.25 -7.59
N ILE A 239 -0.30 -25.02 -8.48
CA ILE A 239 -1.61 -25.66 -8.50
C ILE A 239 -1.68 -26.81 -9.50
N ASP A 240 -0.71 -26.86 -10.43
CA ASP A 240 -0.54 -27.94 -11.40
C ASP A 240 0.94 -28.18 -11.66
N VAL A 241 1.48 -29.28 -11.14
CA VAL A 241 2.91 -29.63 -11.28
C VAL A 241 3.31 -29.90 -12.72
N ASN A 242 2.38 -30.18 -13.63
CA ASN A 242 2.59 -30.37 -15.07
C ASN A 242 2.20 -29.12 -15.88
N GLY A 243 1.81 -28.03 -15.21
CA GLY A 243 1.39 -26.80 -15.83
C GLY A 243 2.54 -26.01 -16.48
N PRO A 244 2.23 -24.82 -17.02
CA PRO A 244 3.24 -23.99 -17.68
C PRO A 244 4.36 -23.56 -16.74
N ARG A 245 5.55 -23.34 -17.32
CA ARG A 245 6.69 -22.85 -16.57
C ARG A 245 6.49 -21.37 -16.20
N CYS A 246 6.63 -21.06 -14.92
CA CYS A 246 6.63 -19.69 -14.42
C CYS A 246 8.00 -19.05 -14.52
N GLN A 247 8.05 -17.72 -14.66
CA GLN A 247 9.31 -16.96 -14.65
C GLN A 247 10.05 -17.03 -13.30
N CYS A 248 9.36 -17.34 -12.19
CA CYS A 248 10.00 -17.61 -10.90
C CYS A 248 10.82 -18.91 -10.88
N GLY A 249 10.73 -19.72 -11.94
CA GLY A 249 11.42 -21.02 -12.09
C GLY A 249 10.56 -22.23 -11.72
N ASN A 250 9.40 -22.03 -11.10
CA ASN A 250 8.45 -23.09 -10.74
C ASN A 250 7.53 -23.44 -11.93
N TYR A 251 6.66 -24.44 -11.76
CA TYR A 251 5.67 -24.87 -12.75
C TYR A 251 4.26 -24.75 -12.18
N GLY A 252 3.30 -24.36 -13.05
CA GLY A 252 1.88 -24.28 -12.70
C GLY A 252 1.56 -23.35 -11.55
N CYS A 253 2.26 -22.22 -11.44
CA CYS A 253 1.97 -21.20 -10.44
C CYS A 253 0.54 -20.65 -10.62
N LEU A 254 -0.16 -20.39 -9.52
CA LEU A 254 -1.52 -19.84 -9.49
C LEU A 254 -1.65 -18.57 -10.37
N GLU A 255 -0.66 -17.68 -10.33
CA GLU A 255 -0.61 -16.45 -11.12
C GLU A 255 -0.80 -16.70 -12.63
N LEU A 256 -0.29 -17.81 -13.16
CA LEU A 256 -0.40 -18.16 -14.57
C LEU A 256 -1.83 -18.59 -15.00
N TYR A 257 -2.76 -18.69 -14.07
CA TYR A 257 -4.14 -19.10 -14.33
C TYR A 257 -5.17 -18.00 -13.99
N CYS A 258 -4.84 -17.09 -13.09
CA CYS A 258 -5.84 -16.15 -12.57
C CYS A 258 -5.38 -14.70 -12.44
N SER A 259 -4.16 -14.32 -12.89
CA SER A 259 -3.81 -12.90 -12.96
C SER A 259 -4.61 -12.19 -14.05
N ALA A 260 -4.81 -10.87 -13.92
CA ALA A 260 -5.52 -10.06 -14.92
C ALA A 260 -4.91 -10.22 -16.32
N ILE A 261 -3.59 -10.29 -16.40
CA ILE A 261 -2.85 -10.50 -17.66
C ILE A 261 -3.22 -11.84 -18.30
N GLU A 262 -3.21 -12.94 -17.54
CA GLU A 262 -3.54 -14.25 -18.08
C GLU A 262 -5.03 -14.39 -18.37
N PHE A 263 -5.90 -13.76 -17.58
CA PHE A 263 -7.34 -13.68 -17.82
C PHE A 263 -7.64 -13.03 -19.18
N VAL A 264 -7.02 -11.89 -19.47
CA VAL A 264 -7.18 -11.22 -20.77
C VAL A 264 -6.63 -12.07 -21.92
N LYS A 265 -5.47 -12.73 -21.73
CA LYS A 265 -4.92 -13.64 -22.74
C LYS A 265 -5.84 -14.82 -23.04
N GLU A 266 -6.46 -15.39 -22.03
CA GLU A 266 -7.42 -16.50 -22.22
C GLU A 266 -8.67 -16.03 -22.98
N ALA A 267 -9.20 -14.85 -22.59
CA ALA A 267 -10.30 -14.23 -23.34
C ALA A 267 -9.93 -13.97 -24.80
N GLN A 268 -8.70 -13.52 -25.09
CA GLN A 268 -8.22 -13.33 -26.47
C GLN A 268 -8.10 -14.64 -27.24
N ARG A 269 -7.60 -15.72 -26.60
CA ARG A 269 -7.47 -17.05 -27.25
C ARG A 269 -8.82 -17.63 -27.67
N GLY A 270 -9.84 -17.45 -26.84
CA GLY A 270 -11.18 -17.99 -27.08
C GLY A 270 -12.00 -17.23 -28.10
N LEU A 271 -11.67 -15.96 -28.42
CA LEU A 271 -12.47 -15.12 -29.31
C LEU A 271 -12.75 -15.74 -30.70
N ALA A 272 -11.77 -16.45 -31.26
CA ALA A 272 -11.93 -17.09 -32.58
C ALA A 272 -13.09 -18.10 -32.62
N ALA A 273 -13.38 -18.75 -31.49
CA ALA A 273 -14.49 -19.66 -31.34
C ALA A 273 -15.84 -18.96 -31.04
N HIS A 274 -15.80 -17.69 -30.69
CA HIS A 274 -16.96 -16.88 -30.27
C HIS A 274 -17.16 -15.64 -31.16
N PRO A 275 -17.48 -15.77 -32.47
CA PRO A 275 -17.53 -14.66 -33.43
C PRO A 275 -18.63 -13.63 -33.13
N LYS A 276 -19.58 -13.94 -32.24
CA LYS A 276 -20.68 -13.06 -31.85
C LYS A 276 -20.36 -12.22 -30.61
N SER A 277 -19.21 -12.47 -29.93
CA SER A 277 -18.81 -11.69 -28.79
C SER A 277 -18.56 -10.23 -29.17
N SER A 278 -19.00 -9.32 -28.32
CA SER A 278 -18.77 -7.88 -28.45
C SER A 278 -17.29 -7.52 -28.35
N LEU A 279 -16.49 -8.35 -27.69
CA LEU A 279 -15.04 -8.16 -27.57
C LEU A 279 -14.32 -8.22 -28.93
N ASN A 280 -14.90 -8.86 -29.95
CA ASN A 280 -14.36 -8.85 -31.32
C ASN A 280 -14.32 -7.47 -31.98
N HIS A 281 -15.07 -6.51 -31.46
CA HIS A 281 -15.07 -5.14 -31.97
C HIS A 281 -13.98 -4.26 -31.36
N LEU A 282 -13.26 -4.75 -30.35
CA LEU A 282 -12.16 -4.05 -29.69
C LEU A 282 -10.81 -4.49 -30.29
N TYR A 283 -9.98 -3.54 -30.69
CA TYR A 283 -8.64 -3.84 -31.20
C TYR A 283 -7.72 -4.41 -30.14
N ASN A 284 -7.76 -3.81 -28.94
CA ASN A 284 -7.18 -4.31 -27.71
C ASN A 284 -8.20 -4.11 -26.61
N PHE A 285 -8.30 -5.05 -25.70
CA PHE A 285 -9.17 -4.95 -24.53
C PHE A 285 -8.40 -5.38 -23.27
N ASP A 286 -8.83 -4.86 -22.17
CA ASP A 286 -8.34 -5.20 -20.84
C ASP A 286 -9.41 -6.01 -20.05
N GLU A 287 -9.09 -6.31 -18.80
CA GLU A 287 -10.00 -7.05 -17.91
C GLU A 287 -11.31 -6.30 -17.65
N LEU A 288 -11.28 -4.95 -17.61
CA LEU A 288 -12.48 -4.13 -17.38
C LEU A 288 -13.42 -4.19 -18.57
N ASP A 289 -12.88 -4.27 -19.78
CA ASP A 289 -13.66 -4.46 -21.00
C ASP A 289 -14.37 -5.81 -20.99
N VAL A 290 -13.69 -6.89 -20.55
CA VAL A 290 -14.30 -8.22 -20.41
C VAL A 290 -15.41 -8.20 -19.37
N PHE A 291 -15.19 -7.60 -18.20
CA PHE A 291 -16.25 -7.47 -17.18
C PHE A 291 -17.41 -6.58 -17.66
N SER A 292 -17.13 -5.55 -18.45
CA SER A 292 -18.18 -4.68 -19.03
C SER A 292 -19.02 -5.43 -20.05
N ALA A 293 -18.39 -6.22 -20.92
CA ALA A 293 -19.06 -7.08 -21.88
C ALA A 293 -19.93 -8.13 -21.17
N ALA A 294 -19.40 -8.78 -20.11
CA ALA A 294 -20.15 -9.74 -19.30
C ALA A 294 -21.39 -9.09 -18.67
N LYS A 295 -21.25 -7.90 -18.07
CA LYS A 295 -22.38 -7.13 -17.52
C LYS A 295 -23.41 -6.74 -18.57
N ALA A 296 -22.99 -6.54 -19.82
CA ALA A 296 -23.88 -6.24 -20.96
C ALA A 296 -24.55 -7.50 -21.54
N GLY A 297 -24.26 -8.69 -21.03
CA GLY A 297 -24.86 -9.95 -21.42
C GLY A 297 -24.15 -10.67 -22.58
N ASP A 298 -22.89 -10.34 -22.84
CA ASP A 298 -22.04 -11.10 -23.76
C ASP A 298 -21.83 -12.52 -23.22
N SER A 299 -22.32 -13.53 -23.94
CA SER A 299 -22.31 -14.90 -23.45
C SER A 299 -20.91 -15.47 -23.28
N TYR A 300 -19.98 -15.08 -24.14
CA TYR A 300 -18.57 -15.49 -24.02
C TYR A 300 -17.86 -14.82 -22.84
N ALA A 301 -18.10 -13.55 -22.64
CA ALA A 301 -17.48 -12.82 -21.52
C ALA A 301 -18.03 -13.28 -20.15
N VAL A 302 -19.22 -13.90 -20.10
CA VAL A 302 -19.81 -14.51 -18.88
C VAL A 302 -19.22 -15.90 -18.62
N GLU A 303 -18.86 -16.65 -19.66
CA GLU A 303 -18.27 -18.00 -19.58
C GLU A 303 -16.86 -17.98 -19.01
#